data_415df54b4b3e317fcd62fcf214103aa8
#
_entry.id   415df54b4b3e317fcd62fcf214103aa8
#
_cell.length_a   1.000
_cell.length_b   1.000
_cell.length_c   1.000
_cell.angle_alpha   90.00
_cell.angle_beta   90.00
_cell.angle_gamma   90.00
#
_symmetry.space_group_name_H-M   'P 1'
#
loop_
_entity.id
_entity.type
_entity.pdbx_description
1 polymer ?
#
loop_
_entity_poly.entity_id
_entity_poly.type
_entity_poly.pdbx_seq_one_letter_code
_entity_poly.pdbx_strand_id
1 'polypeptide(L)'
;MAKRALITGITGQDGAYLAEFLLGKGYEVHGIKRRASSFNTDRIDHLYQDPHQSGIRLRLHYGDLTDATNLIRIVQQVQPDEIYNLAAQSHVAVSFETPEYTANADALGTLRLLEAIRILGMEKRARFYQASTSEMFGKVQEIPQRETTPFYPRSPYGAAKVYGHWITVNYREAYGLFACSGILFNHESPLRGETFVTRKITRGMARIHQGLETCLYLGNLDSLRDWGHARDYVRAQWLMLQQPEPEDFDIATGEQHSVREFVGRAGAQLGMNIEWRGAGSDEQGVDTKTGRAVVKVDPRYFRPTEVETLLGDSSKARTRLGWRPEISFDQLVKEMVAEDSEIARRDAVIAREGFKTYKYKE
;
A
#
# COMPACT_ATOMS: atom_id res chain seq x y z
N MET A 1 -9.72 26.51 14.27
CA MET A 1 -10.03 26.03 12.90
C MET A 1 -9.65 24.57 12.82
N ALA A 2 -10.34 23.76 12.01
CA ALA A 2 -9.93 22.38 11.75
C ALA A 2 -8.57 22.37 11.04
N LYS A 3 -7.69 21.41 11.37
CA LYS A 3 -6.44 21.18 10.63
C LYS A 3 -6.78 20.73 9.20
N ARG A 4 -5.99 21.15 8.24
CA ARG A 4 -6.09 20.76 6.82
C ARG A 4 -5.03 19.74 6.47
N ALA A 5 -5.45 18.58 5.97
CA ALA A 5 -4.57 17.54 5.47
C ALA A 5 -4.66 17.45 3.95
N LEU A 6 -3.50 17.38 3.28
CA LEU A 6 -3.40 17.08 1.85
C LEU A 6 -2.85 15.65 1.69
N ILE A 7 -3.61 14.78 1.03
CA ILE A 7 -3.24 13.39 0.77
C ILE A 7 -3.03 13.20 -0.72
N THR A 8 -1.82 12.85 -1.16
CA THR A 8 -1.60 12.33 -2.50
C THR A 8 -1.92 10.85 -2.53
N GLY A 9 -2.45 10.33 -3.64
CA GLY A 9 -2.84 8.93 -3.72
C GLY A 9 -4.05 8.55 -2.86
N ILE A 10 -4.96 9.48 -2.61
CA ILE A 10 -6.16 9.28 -1.77
C ILE A 10 -7.04 8.11 -2.24
N THR A 11 -7.00 7.76 -3.52
CA THR A 11 -7.76 6.64 -4.11
C THR A 11 -7.08 5.28 -3.94
N GLY A 12 -5.89 5.23 -3.33
CA GLY A 12 -5.21 4.00 -2.95
C GLY A 12 -5.71 3.44 -1.62
N GLN A 13 -5.22 2.26 -1.25
CA GLN A 13 -5.56 1.61 0.03
C GLN A 13 -5.31 2.53 1.22
N ASP A 14 -4.06 2.97 1.40
CA ASP A 14 -3.67 3.81 2.53
C ASP A 14 -4.34 5.17 2.50
N GLY A 15 -4.46 5.76 1.30
CA GLY A 15 -5.13 7.04 1.13
C GLY A 15 -6.59 7.02 1.57
N ALA A 16 -7.31 5.94 1.29
CA ALA A 16 -8.69 5.76 1.69
C ALA A 16 -8.83 5.63 3.21
N TYR A 17 -8.06 4.72 3.85
CA TYR A 17 -8.08 4.57 5.31
C TYR A 17 -7.60 5.82 6.04
N LEU A 18 -6.59 6.51 5.52
CA LEU A 18 -6.09 7.74 6.12
C LEU A 18 -7.15 8.87 6.02
N ALA A 19 -7.82 8.98 4.87
CA ALA A 19 -8.88 9.96 4.70
C ALA A 19 -10.03 9.75 5.70
N GLU A 20 -10.50 8.50 5.84
CA GLU A 20 -11.52 8.12 6.82
C GLU A 20 -11.08 8.44 8.26
N PHE A 21 -9.85 8.04 8.61
CA PHE A 21 -9.27 8.27 9.93
C PHE A 21 -9.15 9.78 10.26
N LEU A 22 -8.69 10.60 9.33
CA LEU A 22 -8.53 12.03 9.54
C LEU A 22 -9.88 12.77 9.58
N LEU A 23 -10.84 12.36 8.76
CA LEU A 23 -12.22 12.87 8.82
C LEU A 23 -12.85 12.57 10.19
N GLY A 24 -12.63 11.36 10.72
CA GLY A 24 -13.04 10.96 12.07
C GLY A 24 -12.39 11.80 13.18
N LYS A 25 -11.18 12.30 12.95
CA LYS A 25 -10.48 13.23 13.86
C LYS A 25 -10.87 14.71 13.68
N GLY A 26 -11.77 15.02 12.78
CA GLY A 26 -12.26 16.40 12.57
C GLY A 26 -11.41 17.24 11.61
N TYR A 27 -10.49 16.65 10.84
CA TYR A 27 -9.73 17.35 9.80
C TYR A 27 -10.62 17.75 8.62
N GLU A 28 -10.20 18.80 7.92
CA GLU A 28 -10.57 19.05 6.53
C GLU A 28 -9.54 18.31 5.66
N VAL A 29 -10.02 17.34 4.87
CA VAL A 29 -9.19 16.44 4.06
C VAL A 29 -9.26 16.85 2.59
N HIS A 30 -8.11 17.11 2.01
CA HIS A 30 -7.94 17.38 0.58
C HIS A 30 -7.19 16.20 -0.05
N GLY A 31 -7.78 15.58 -1.07
CA GLY A 31 -7.17 14.44 -1.75
C GLY A 31 -6.76 14.76 -3.17
N ILE A 32 -5.56 14.38 -3.58
CA ILE A 32 -5.13 14.42 -4.98
C ILE A 32 -5.43 13.08 -5.62
N LYS A 33 -6.21 13.10 -6.71
CA LYS A 33 -6.48 11.96 -7.57
C LYS A 33 -6.07 12.23 -9.02
N ARG A 34 -5.59 11.20 -9.72
CA ARG A 34 -5.27 11.31 -11.14
C ARG A 34 -6.55 11.36 -11.98
N ARG A 35 -6.50 12.08 -13.09
CA ARG A 35 -7.58 12.03 -14.08
C ARG A 35 -7.54 10.69 -14.81
N ALA A 36 -8.65 9.97 -14.79
CA ALA A 36 -8.86 8.77 -15.58
C ALA A 36 -10.17 8.94 -16.38
N SER A 37 -10.33 8.22 -17.48
CA SER A 37 -11.58 8.18 -18.26
C SER A 37 -12.65 7.35 -17.61
N SER A 38 -12.28 6.36 -16.78
CA SER A 38 -13.17 5.57 -15.92
C SER A 38 -13.14 6.09 -14.49
N PHE A 39 -14.15 5.75 -13.69
CA PHE A 39 -14.15 6.02 -12.25
C PHE A 39 -12.97 5.26 -11.59
N ASN A 40 -12.31 5.92 -10.65
CA ASN A 40 -11.18 5.38 -9.89
C ASN A 40 -11.25 5.76 -8.40
N THR A 41 -12.46 6.00 -7.89
CA THR A 41 -12.72 6.49 -6.53
C THR A 41 -13.41 5.45 -5.64
N ASP A 42 -13.63 4.23 -6.11
CA ASP A 42 -14.41 3.17 -5.44
C ASP A 42 -14.05 3.00 -3.94
N ARG A 43 -12.74 3.13 -3.60
CA ARG A 43 -12.26 3.00 -2.21
C ARG A 43 -12.65 4.15 -1.29
N ILE A 44 -13.08 5.28 -1.86
CA ILE A 44 -13.45 6.51 -1.12
C ILE A 44 -14.88 6.99 -1.41
N ASP A 45 -15.64 6.27 -2.23
CA ASP A 45 -17.02 6.68 -2.60
C ASP A 45 -17.94 6.74 -1.38
N HIS A 46 -17.72 5.90 -0.38
CA HIS A 46 -18.44 5.93 0.90
C HIS A 46 -18.15 7.19 1.74
N LEU A 47 -17.04 7.90 1.46
CA LEU A 47 -16.66 9.16 2.11
C LEU A 47 -17.15 10.38 1.33
N TYR A 48 -17.75 10.17 0.13
CA TYR A 48 -18.18 11.26 -0.74
C TYR A 48 -19.18 12.18 -0.04
N GLN A 49 -18.97 13.47 -0.21
CA GLN A 49 -19.86 14.52 0.27
C GLN A 49 -20.27 15.39 -0.90
N ASP A 50 -21.59 15.63 -1.03
CA ASP A 50 -22.12 16.46 -2.11
C ASP A 50 -21.58 17.91 -1.99
N PRO A 51 -20.86 18.42 -3.00
CA PRO A 51 -20.28 19.77 -2.94
C PRO A 51 -21.32 20.91 -2.81
N HIS A 52 -22.61 20.62 -2.98
CA HIS A 52 -23.68 21.60 -2.77
C HIS A 52 -24.13 21.71 -1.31
N GLN A 53 -23.66 20.83 -0.44
CA GLN A 53 -23.98 20.85 1.00
C GLN A 53 -23.00 21.75 1.78
N SER A 54 -23.45 22.31 2.89
CA SER A 54 -22.58 23.03 3.82
C SER A 54 -21.81 22.07 4.73
N GLY A 55 -20.60 22.45 5.14
CA GLY A 55 -19.81 21.68 6.10
C GLY A 55 -19.03 20.51 5.51
N ILE A 56 -18.81 20.50 4.19
CA ILE A 56 -18.01 19.50 3.50
C ILE A 56 -16.58 19.53 4.02
N ARG A 57 -16.08 18.35 4.43
CA ARG A 57 -14.73 18.19 4.94
C ARG A 57 -13.83 17.34 4.04
N LEU A 58 -14.36 16.71 3.00
CA LEU A 58 -13.57 16.00 1.97
C LEU A 58 -13.66 16.74 0.64
N ARG A 59 -12.51 17.12 0.09
CA ARG A 59 -12.38 17.78 -1.22
C ARG A 59 -11.37 17.06 -2.09
N LEU A 60 -11.71 16.81 -3.35
CA LEU A 60 -10.85 16.11 -4.30
C LEU A 60 -10.31 17.07 -5.35
N HIS A 61 -9.01 16.97 -5.63
CA HIS A 61 -8.30 17.74 -6.64
C HIS A 61 -7.75 16.80 -7.71
N TYR A 62 -7.80 17.22 -8.97
CA TYR A 62 -7.10 16.52 -10.04
C TYR A 62 -5.64 16.96 -10.05
N GLY A 63 -4.73 15.99 -9.98
CA GLY A 63 -3.28 16.22 -10.03
C GLY A 63 -2.51 14.94 -10.25
N ASP A 64 -1.25 15.11 -10.62
CA ASP A 64 -0.28 14.01 -10.80
C ASP A 64 1.07 14.44 -10.20
N LEU A 65 1.81 13.50 -9.61
CA LEU A 65 3.14 13.79 -9.06
C LEU A 65 4.16 14.19 -10.15
N THR A 66 3.85 13.94 -11.41
CA THR A 66 4.68 14.34 -12.55
C THR A 66 4.47 15.79 -12.99
N ASP A 67 3.45 16.49 -12.46
CA ASP A 67 3.10 17.88 -12.81
C ASP A 67 3.41 18.85 -11.67
N ALA A 68 4.61 19.45 -11.69
CA ALA A 68 5.08 20.36 -10.66
C ALA A 68 4.18 21.62 -10.52
N THR A 69 3.75 22.19 -11.62
CA THR A 69 2.95 23.44 -11.60
C THR A 69 1.57 23.22 -11.00
N ASN A 70 0.97 22.06 -11.30
CA ASN A 70 -0.31 21.67 -10.72
C ASN A 70 -0.18 21.43 -9.20
N LEU A 71 0.89 20.75 -8.76
CA LEU A 71 1.14 20.49 -7.34
C LEU A 71 1.33 21.80 -6.55
N ILE A 72 2.14 22.74 -7.07
CA ILE A 72 2.31 24.07 -6.46
C ILE A 72 0.96 24.78 -6.31
N ARG A 73 0.15 24.79 -7.37
CA ARG A 73 -1.18 25.40 -7.37
C ARG A 73 -2.10 24.76 -6.31
N ILE A 74 -2.10 23.43 -6.19
CA ILE A 74 -2.94 22.74 -5.20
C ILE A 74 -2.46 23.08 -3.79
N VAL A 75 -1.16 22.98 -3.49
CA VAL A 75 -0.61 23.33 -2.16
C VAL A 75 -0.91 24.79 -1.82
N GLN A 76 -0.76 25.71 -2.78
CA GLN A 76 -1.09 27.13 -2.59
C GLN A 76 -2.59 27.34 -2.28
N GLN A 77 -3.47 26.65 -2.98
CA GLN A 77 -4.92 26.76 -2.79
C GLN A 77 -5.36 26.15 -1.44
N VAL A 78 -4.82 25.00 -1.08
CA VAL A 78 -5.20 24.25 0.12
C VAL A 78 -4.58 24.84 1.37
N GLN A 79 -3.33 25.31 1.30
CA GLN A 79 -2.56 25.76 2.46
C GLN A 79 -2.56 24.70 3.58
N PRO A 80 -2.11 23.45 3.33
CA PRO A 80 -2.24 22.37 4.28
C PRO A 80 -1.35 22.55 5.52
N ASP A 81 -1.83 22.05 6.66
CA ASP A 81 -1.05 21.92 7.89
C ASP A 81 -0.23 20.62 7.87
N GLU A 82 -0.76 19.57 7.21
CA GLU A 82 -0.13 18.27 7.08
C GLU A 82 -0.25 17.76 5.63
N ILE A 83 0.85 17.25 5.08
CA ILE A 83 0.91 16.65 3.73
C ILE A 83 1.35 15.20 3.87
N TYR A 84 0.53 14.29 3.36
CA TYR A 84 0.81 12.86 3.31
C TYR A 84 1.06 12.43 1.87
N ASN A 85 2.33 12.18 1.54
CA ASN A 85 2.72 11.75 0.21
C ASN A 85 2.66 10.22 0.10
N LEU A 86 1.50 9.70 -0.31
CA LEU A 86 1.23 8.27 -0.46
C LEU A 86 1.18 7.83 -1.92
N ALA A 87 1.06 8.77 -2.87
CA ALA A 87 1.00 8.46 -4.28
C ALA A 87 2.33 7.88 -4.78
N ALA A 88 2.24 6.81 -5.55
CA ALA A 88 3.37 6.15 -6.18
C ALA A 88 2.92 5.24 -7.34
N GLN A 89 3.85 4.90 -8.23
CA GLN A 89 3.78 3.68 -9.01
C GLN A 89 4.33 2.54 -8.10
N SER A 90 3.48 1.90 -7.31
CA SER A 90 3.88 1.01 -6.21
C SER A 90 3.97 -0.47 -6.60
N HIS A 91 3.65 -0.84 -7.84
CA HIS A 91 3.73 -2.22 -8.29
C HIS A 91 5.16 -2.57 -8.72
N VAL A 92 5.87 -3.36 -7.90
CA VAL A 92 7.31 -3.64 -8.08
C VAL A 92 7.60 -4.26 -9.45
N ALA A 93 6.82 -5.28 -9.89
CA ALA A 93 7.06 -5.90 -11.20
C ALA A 93 6.90 -4.88 -12.35
N VAL A 94 5.85 -4.05 -12.33
CA VAL A 94 5.61 -3.00 -13.32
C VAL A 94 6.75 -1.97 -13.37
N SER A 95 7.46 -1.75 -12.27
CA SER A 95 8.59 -0.82 -12.25
C SER A 95 9.74 -1.25 -13.18
N PHE A 96 9.89 -2.55 -13.46
CA PHE A 96 10.86 -3.03 -14.46
C PHE A 96 10.43 -2.76 -15.90
N GLU A 97 9.12 -2.66 -16.15
CA GLU A 97 8.58 -2.31 -17.48
C GLU A 97 8.52 -0.81 -17.70
N THR A 98 8.31 -0.02 -16.63
CA THR A 98 8.15 1.44 -16.69
C THR A 98 9.10 2.16 -15.73
N PRO A 99 10.44 1.96 -15.83
CA PRO A 99 11.38 2.49 -14.84
C PRO A 99 11.46 4.03 -14.84
N GLU A 100 11.36 4.67 -15.99
CA GLU A 100 11.38 6.12 -16.13
C GLU A 100 10.15 6.77 -15.46
N TYR A 101 8.95 6.25 -15.75
CA TYR A 101 7.74 6.74 -15.10
C TYR A 101 7.78 6.53 -13.60
N THR A 102 8.27 5.38 -13.14
CA THR A 102 8.44 5.07 -11.72
C THR A 102 9.37 6.08 -11.04
N ALA A 103 10.54 6.36 -11.64
CA ALA A 103 11.46 7.37 -11.13
C ALA A 103 10.83 8.78 -11.13
N ASN A 104 10.15 9.14 -12.20
CA ASN A 104 9.52 10.46 -12.33
C ASN A 104 8.39 10.69 -11.31
N ALA A 105 7.54 9.69 -11.08
CA ALA A 105 6.45 9.77 -10.13
C ALA A 105 6.93 9.65 -8.67
N ASP A 106 7.74 8.64 -8.36
CA ASP A 106 8.05 8.26 -6.98
C ASP A 106 9.23 9.05 -6.39
N ALA A 107 10.28 9.27 -7.19
CA ALA A 107 11.45 10.04 -6.77
C ALA A 107 11.23 11.55 -6.97
N LEU A 108 11.10 11.99 -8.23
CA LEU A 108 10.95 13.40 -8.54
C LEU A 108 9.61 13.98 -8.06
N GLY A 109 8.56 13.16 -7.97
CA GLY A 109 7.28 13.58 -7.39
C GLY A 109 7.40 14.00 -5.93
N THR A 110 8.21 13.28 -5.13
CA THR A 110 8.54 13.65 -3.75
C THR A 110 9.25 15.00 -3.71
N LEU A 111 10.28 15.18 -4.54
CA LEU A 111 11.00 16.45 -4.66
C LEU A 111 10.07 17.62 -5.02
N ARG A 112 9.15 17.43 -5.98
CA ARG A 112 8.19 18.47 -6.39
C ARG A 112 7.30 18.96 -5.26
N LEU A 113 6.85 18.05 -4.38
CA LEU A 113 6.04 18.43 -3.21
C LEU A 113 6.87 19.19 -2.17
N LEU A 114 8.10 18.75 -1.90
CA LEU A 114 9.03 19.44 -1.01
C LEU A 114 9.36 20.85 -1.53
N GLU A 115 9.63 20.98 -2.84
CA GLU A 115 9.83 22.28 -3.48
C GLU A 115 8.57 23.15 -3.46
N ALA A 116 7.37 22.57 -3.61
CA ALA A 116 6.14 23.33 -3.48
C ALA A 116 5.99 23.95 -2.09
N ILE A 117 6.33 23.22 -1.02
CA ILE A 117 6.34 23.73 0.35
C ILE A 117 7.34 24.89 0.46
N ARG A 118 8.56 24.71 -0.06
CA ARG A 118 9.64 25.72 0.01
C ARG A 118 9.32 26.97 -0.82
N ILE A 119 8.88 26.81 -2.06
CA ILE A 119 8.51 27.94 -2.96
C ILE A 119 7.39 28.80 -2.34
N LEU A 120 6.48 28.16 -1.60
CA LEU A 120 5.35 28.85 -0.97
C LEU A 120 5.65 29.36 0.45
N GLY A 121 6.90 29.22 0.94
CA GLY A 121 7.32 29.69 2.26
C GLY A 121 6.58 28.99 3.42
N MET A 122 6.28 27.69 3.26
CA MET A 122 5.51 26.92 4.23
C MET A 122 6.36 26.02 5.14
N GLU A 123 7.68 26.12 5.11
CA GLU A 123 8.61 25.22 5.80
C GLU A 123 8.41 25.16 7.32
N LYS A 124 7.97 26.26 7.91
CA LYS A 124 7.71 26.34 9.37
C LYS A 124 6.29 26.00 9.77
N ARG A 125 5.42 25.77 8.78
CA ARG A 125 4.00 25.55 9.01
C ARG A 125 3.55 24.14 8.61
N ALA A 126 3.91 23.69 7.41
CA ALA A 126 3.49 22.40 6.90
C ALA A 126 4.36 21.27 7.47
N ARG A 127 3.72 20.19 7.90
CA ARG A 127 4.38 18.93 8.25
C ARG A 127 4.25 17.95 7.09
N PHE A 128 5.32 17.30 6.69
CA PHE A 128 5.38 16.44 5.54
C PHE A 128 5.70 15.00 5.93
N TYR A 129 4.86 14.08 5.51
CA TYR A 129 5.06 12.63 5.63
C TYR A 129 5.36 12.03 4.26
N GLN A 130 6.45 11.28 4.15
CA GLN A 130 6.83 10.48 2.99
C GLN A 130 6.56 9.01 3.25
N ALA A 131 5.73 8.38 2.41
CA ALA A 131 5.63 6.94 2.39
C ALA A 131 6.87 6.34 1.74
N SER A 132 7.79 5.87 2.57
CA SER A 132 8.92 5.03 2.17
C SER A 132 8.53 3.54 2.25
N THR A 133 9.44 2.62 2.02
CA THR A 133 9.11 1.20 1.87
C THR A 133 10.25 0.29 2.30
N SER A 134 9.95 -0.89 2.83
CA SER A 134 10.91 -1.94 3.11
C SER A 134 11.61 -2.47 1.84
N GLU A 135 11.06 -2.26 0.64
CA GLU A 135 11.72 -2.60 -0.64
C GLU A 135 13.03 -1.81 -0.87
N MET A 136 13.28 -0.73 -0.10
CA MET A 136 14.57 -0.03 -0.10
C MET A 136 15.69 -0.90 0.47
N PHE A 137 15.39 -1.77 1.43
CA PHE A 137 16.38 -2.71 1.99
C PHE A 137 16.81 -3.76 0.96
N GLY A 138 15.92 -4.22 0.11
CA GLY A 138 16.18 -5.06 -1.06
C GLY A 138 16.99 -6.32 -0.73
N LYS A 139 18.30 -6.35 -1.10
CA LYS A 139 19.24 -7.37 -0.63
C LYS A 139 19.63 -7.05 0.80
N VAL A 140 18.85 -7.57 1.75
CA VAL A 140 18.94 -7.22 3.17
C VAL A 140 20.36 -7.42 3.72
N GLN A 141 20.83 -6.44 4.50
CA GLN A 141 22.18 -6.44 5.09
C GLN A 141 22.16 -6.91 6.55
N GLU A 142 21.01 -6.89 7.21
CA GLU A 142 20.78 -7.42 8.56
C GLU A 142 19.31 -7.86 8.72
N ILE A 143 19.03 -8.71 9.68
CA ILE A 143 17.69 -9.19 10.02
C ILE A 143 17.53 -9.16 11.55
N PRO A 144 16.50 -8.53 12.10
CA PRO A 144 15.51 -7.69 11.42
C PRO A 144 16.09 -6.37 10.91
N GLN A 145 15.42 -5.75 9.91
CA GLN A 145 15.78 -4.44 9.42
C GLN A 145 15.28 -3.35 10.39
N ARG A 146 16.04 -2.28 10.49
CA ARG A 146 15.73 -1.09 11.29
C ARG A 146 16.11 0.18 10.53
N GLU A 147 15.79 1.35 11.07
CA GLU A 147 16.03 2.66 10.44
C GLU A 147 17.50 2.91 10.07
N THR A 148 18.45 2.23 10.71
CA THR A 148 19.90 2.34 10.46
C THR A 148 20.44 1.28 9.50
N THR A 149 19.62 0.31 9.10
CA THR A 149 20.02 -0.74 8.15
C THR A 149 20.33 -0.13 6.78
N PRO A 150 21.50 -0.41 6.18
CA PRO A 150 21.84 0.09 4.86
C PRO A 150 20.85 -0.37 3.78
N PHE A 151 20.46 0.54 2.90
CA PHE A 151 19.61 0.23 1.75
C PHE A 151 20.40 -0.42 0.61
N TYR A 152 19.84 -1.47 0.01
CA TYR A 152 20.36 -2.13 -1.18
C TYR A 152 19.20 -2.53 -2.12
N PRO A 153 18.53 -1.54 -2.78
CA PRO A 153 17.30 -1.79 -3.52
C PRO A 153 17.51 -2.79 -4.67
N ARG A 154 16.48 -3.60 -4.93
CA ARG A 154 16.48 -4.65 -5.94
C ARG A 154 15.46 -4.42 -7.06
N SER A 155 14.95 -3.19 -7.16
CA SER A 155 13.98 -2.81 -8.20
C SER A 155 14.07 -1.32 -8.52
N PRO A 156 13.64 -0.89 -9.73
CA PRO A 156 13.50 0.54 -10.03
C PRO A 156 12.59 1.27 -9.04
N TYR A 157 11.53 0.61 -8.56
CA TYR A 157 10.67 1.12 -7.48
C TYR A 157 11.45 1.36 -6.19
N GLY A 158 12.19 0.35 -5.71
CA GLY A 158 13.02 0.49 -4.50
C GLY A 158 14.05 1.62 -4.63
N ALA A 159 14.72 1.73 -5.78
CA ALA A 159 15.69 2.80 -6.06
C ALA A 159 15.04 4.19 -6.06
N ALA A 160 13.87 4.35 -6.67
CA ALA A 160 13.12 5.60 -6.64
C ALA A 160 12.68 5.99 -5.22
N LYS A 161 12.28 5.03 -4.40
CA LYS A 161 11.92 5.24 -3.01
C LYS A 161 13.13 5.58 -2.12
N VAL A 162 14.32 5.04 -2.39
CA VAL A 162 15.57 5.46 -1.73
C VAL A 162 15.84 6.94 -2.00
N TYR A 163 15.69 7.39 -3.26
CA TYR A 163 15.80 8.83 -3.55
C TYR A 163 14.77 9.64 -2.78
N GLY A 164 13.48 9.23 -2.81
CA GLY A 164 12.39 9.91 -2.09
C GLY A 164 12.65 10.01 -0.58
N HIS A 165 13.19 8.96 0.03
CA HIS A 165 13.59 8.94 1.43
C HIS A 165 14.71 9.95 1.69
N TRP A 166 15.82 9.87 0.97
CA TRP A 166 16.99 10.72 1.24
C TRP A 166 16.76 12.20 0.90
N ILE A 167 15.94 12.50 -0.12
CA ILE A 167 15.62 13.90 -0.38
C ILE A 167 14.71 14.49 0.70
N THR A 168 13.86 13.67 1.33
CA THR A 168 13.05 14.08 2.50
C THR A 168 13.94 14.39 3.69
N VAL A 169 14.92 13.52 3.99
CA VAL A 169 15.93 13.77 5.04
C VAL A 169 16.71 15.05 4.74
N ASN A 170 17.18 15.23 3.50
CA ASN A 170 17.95 16.40 3.10
C ASN A 170 17.16 17.70 3.30
N TYR A 171 15.86 17.73 2.95
CA TYR A 171 15.02 18.94 3.15
C TYR A 171 14.74 19.22 4.61
N ARG A 172 14.62 18.19 5.45
CA ARG A 172 14.55 18.32 6.90
C ARG A 172 15.80 19.00 7.45
N GLU A 173 16.97 18.54 7.06
CA GLU A 173 18.26 19.02 7.59
C GLU A 173 18.66 20.39 7.01
N ALA A 174 18.50 20.59 5.70
CA ALA A 174 18.94 21.79 5.02
C ALA A 174 18.00 23.00 5.24
N TYR A 175 16.69 22.77 5.31
CA TYR A 175 15.71 23.86 5.37
C TYR A 175 14.90 23.89 6.66
N GLY A 176 15.12 22.93 7.57
CA GLY A 176 14.39 22.81 8.83
C GLY A 176 12.89 22.56 8.63
N LEU A 177 12.54 21.87 7.55
CA LEU A 177 11.19 21.41 7.30
C LEU A 177 10.85 20.26 8.25
N PHE A 178 9.65 20.29 8.86
CA PHE A 178 9.16 19.11 9.56
C PHE A 178 8.81 18.03 8.54
N ALA A 179 9.77 17.19 8.18
CA ALA A 179 9.61 16.13 7.19
C ALA A 179 10.11 14.79 7.75
N CYS A 180 9.32 13.72 7.63
CA CYS A 180 9.66 12.40 8.11
C CYS A 180 9.25 11.32 7.12
N SER A 181 9.96 10.18 7.15
CA SER A 181 9.71 9.02 6.31
C SER A 181 9.27 7.83 7.16
N GLY A 182 8.11 7.26 6.84
CA GLY A 182 7.74 5.94 7.36
C GLY A 182 8.27 4.86 6.43
N ILE A 183 9.20 4.03 6.90
CA ILE A 183 9.68 2.86 6.17
C ILE A 183 8.68 1.73 6.40
N LEU A 184 7.70 1.66 5.51
CA LEU A 184 6.57 0.77 5.69
C LEU A 184 6.91 -0.63 5.19
N PHE A 185 6.72 -1.63 6.05
CA PHE A 185 6.70 -3.02 5.63
C PHE A 185 5.38 -3.34 4.93
N ASN A 186 5.26 -4.53 4.37
CA ASN A 186 4.07 -4.88 3.60
C ASN A 186 2.82 -4.74 4.46
N HIS A 187 1.82 -4.03 3.97
CA HIS A 187 0.56 -3.85 4.67
C HIS A 187 -0.61 -3.96 3.72
N GLU A 188 -1.58 -4.69 4.15
CA GLU A 188 -2.62 -5.24 3.32
C GLU A 188 -4.01 -4.95 3.92
N SER A 189 -5.04 -5.15 3.13
CA SER A 189 -6.43 -5.03 3.57
C SER A 189 -7.39 -5.46 2.45
N PRO A 190 -8.70 -5.50 2.68
CA PRO A 190 -9.70 -5.62 1.62
C PRO A 190 -9.60 -4.54 0.52
N LEU A 191 -8.99 -3.38 0.80
CA LEU A 191 -8.78 -2.31 -0.17
C LEU A 191 -7.45 -2.41 -0.95
N ARG A 192 -6.65 -3.45 -0.72
CA ARG A 192 -5.41 -3.68 -1.47
C ARG A 192 -5.68 -3.77 -2.98
N GLY A 193 -4.76 -3.29 -3.81
CA GLY A 193 -4.84 -3.45 -5.25
C GLY A 193 -4.90 -4.92 -5.64
N GLU A 194 -5.78 -5.28 -6.58
CA GLU A 194 -6.15 -6.66 -6.90
C GLU A 194 -5.01 -7.50 -7.51
N THR A 195 -4.02 -6.85 -8.08
CA THR A 195 -2.83 -7.50 -8.69
C THR A 195 -1.70 -7.76 -7.70
N PHE A 196 -1.77 -7.23 -6.48
CA PHE A 196 -0.79 -7.54 -5.43
C PHE A 196 -1.02 -8.95 -4.88
N VAL A 197 0.09 -9.63 -4.53
CA VAL A 197 0.10 -11.06 -4.22
C VAL A 197 -0.95 -11.49 -3.19
N THR A 198 -1.11 -10.76 -2.10
CA THR A 198 -2.08 -11.08 -1.04
C THR A 198 -3.53 -11.01 -1.54
N ARG A 199 -3.88 -9.91 -2.24
CA ARG A 199 -5.22 -9.74 -2.79
C ARG A 199 -5.46 -10.69 -3.98
N LYS A 200 -4.43 -10.96 -4.78
CA LYS A 200 -4.48 -11.98 -5.83
C LYS A 200 -4.82 -13.36 -5.24
N ILE A 201 -4.24 -13.71 -4.07
CA ILE A 201 -4.52 -14.96 -3.38
C ILE A 201 -5.96 -15.00 -2.87
N THR A 202 -6.38 -14.01 -2.07
CA THR A 202 -7.72 -14.04 -1.44
C THR A 202 -8.82 -14.01 -2.49
N ARG A 203 -8.67 -13.18 -3.51
CA ARG A 203 -9.62 -13.09 -4.64
C ARG A 203 -9.64 -14.38 -5.47
N GLY A 204 -8.47 -14.92 -5.85
CA GLY A 204 -8.38 -16.14 -6.64
C GLY A 204 -8.97 -17.35 -5.91
N MET A 205 -8.63 -17.53 -4.63
CA MET A 205 -9.15 -18.61 -3.80
C MET A 205 -10.68 -18.50 -3.61
N ALA A 206 -11.21 -17.29 -3.36
CA ALA A 206 -12.65 -17.07 -3.27
C ALA A 206 -13.38 -17.39 -4.58
N ARG A 207 -12.82 -17.01 -5.73
CA ARG A 207 -13.37 -17.32 -7.06
C ARG A 207 -13.33 -18.82 -7.38
N ILE A 208 -12.26 -19.52 -6.99
CA ILE A 208 -12.16 -20.99 -7.10
C ILE A 208 -13.23 -21.65 -6.23
N HIS A 209 -13.42 -21.17 -5.00
CA HIS A 209 -14.46 -21.67 -4.10
C HIS A 209 -15.87 -21.54 -4.68
N GLN A 210 -16.16 -20.45 -5.42
CA GLN A 210 -17.42 -20.23 -6.11
C GLN A 210 -17.52 -20.91 -7.50
N GLY A 211 -16.48 -21.63 -7.94
CA GLY A 211 -16.45 -22.30 -9.25
C GLY A 211 -16.31 -21.34 -10.45
N LEU A 212 -15.93 -20.10 -10.21
CA LEU A 212 -15.67 -19.08 -11.25
C LEU A 212 -14.32 -19.24 -11.91
N GLU A 213 -13.36 -19.82 -11.18
CA GLU A 213 -11.99 -20.13 -11.62
C GLU A 213 -11.61 -21.54 -11.17
N THR A 214 -10.58 -22.09 -11.80
CA THR A 214 -10.14 -23.47 -11.51
C THR A 214 -8.79 -23.52 -10.81
N CYS A 215 -7.93 -22.53 -11.03
CA CYS A 215 -6.56 -22.51 -10.52
C CYS A 215 -6.03 -21.09 -10.42
N LEU A 216 -5.27 -20.83 -9.36
CA LEU A 216 -4.51 -19.61 -9.14
C LEU A 216 -3.04 -19.85 -9.53
N TYR A 217 -2.42 -18.92 -10.24
CA TYR A 217 -1.02 -18.98 -10.62
C TYR A 217 -0.21 -17.95 -9.83
N LEU A 218 0.88 -18.41 -9.19
CA LEU A 218 1.76 -17.58 -8.35
C LEU A 218 3.23 -17.77 -8.77
N GLY A 219 4.10 -16.86 -8.36
CA GLY A 219 5.55 -16.96 -8.51
C GLY A 219 6.19 -17.69 -7.31
N ASN A 220 7.18 -17.03 -6.69
CA ASN A 220 7.92 -17.57 -5.55
C ASN A 220 7.02 -17.73 -4.31
N LEU A 221 6.77 -18.98 -3.92
CA LEU A 221 5.93 -19.32 -2.75
C LEU A 221 6.67 -19.17 -1.41
N ASP A 222 7.99 -19.15 -1.42
CA ASP A 222 8.82 -19.16 -0.21
C ASP A 222 9.30 -17.77 0.22
N SER A 223 8.99 -16.72 -0.57
CA SER A 223 9.28 -15.35 -0.19
C SER A 223 8.64 -15.01 1.15
N LEU A 224 9.46 -14.50 2.08
CA LEU A 224 9.04 -14.14 3.44
C LEU A 224 8.76 -12.65 3.51
N ARG A 225 7.60 -12.27 4.06
CA ARG A 225 7.19 -10.88 4.24
C ARG A 225 6.60 -10.67 5.63
N ASP A 226 6.88 -9.50 6.17
CA ASP A 226 6.20 -8.96 7.33
C ASP A 226 4.92 -8.27 6.82
N TRP A 227 3.76 -8.87 7.07
CA TRP A 227 2.46 -8.37 6.63
C TRP A 227 1.64 -7.83 7.78
N GLY A 228 1.38 -6.52 7.78
CA GLY A 228 0.46 -5.88 8.71
C GLY A 228 -0.84 -5.43 8.04
N HIS A 229 -1.73 -4.81 8.81
CA HIS A 229 -2.98 -4.26 8.30
C HIS A 229 -2.86 -2.75 8.06
N ALA A 230 -3.34 -2.26 6.91
CA ALA A 230 -3.23 -0.86 6.50
C ALA A 230 -3.83 0.14 7.52
N ARG A 231 -4.87 -0.23 8.26
CA ARG A 231 -5.43 0.64 9.33
C ARG A 231 -4.41 0.94 10.43
N ASP A 232 -3.58 -0.03 10.80
CA ASP A 232 -2.54 0.19 11.80
C ASP A 232 -1.45 1.12 11.26
N TYR A 233 -1.12 0.96 9.97
CA TYR A 233 -0.07 1.74 9.32
C TYR A 233 -0.46 3.21 9.13
N VAL A 234 -1.70 3.51 8.71
CA VAL A 234 -2.15 4.91 8.59
C VAL A 234 -2.20 5.62 9.96
N ARG A 235 -2.46 4.87 11.05
CA ARG A 235 -2.34 5.41 12.40
C ARG A 235 -0.89 5.81 12.73
N ALA A 236 0.10 5.00 12.32
CA ALA A 236 1.51 5.36 12.48
C ALA A 236 1.87 6.61 11.66
N GLN A 237 1.43 6.71 10.41
CA GLN A 237 1.63 7.87 9.55
C GLN A 237 1.16 9.16 10.23
N TRP A 238 -0.03 9.14 10.83
CA TRP A 238 -0.55 10.29 11.56
C TRP A 238 0.26 10.57 12.84
N LEU A 239 0.58 9.56 13.65
CA LEU A 239 1.35 9.72 14.89
C LEU A 239 2.72 10.35 14.64
N MET A 240 3.38 10.01 13.54
CA MET A 240 4.68 10.58 13.15
C MET A 240 4.58 12.10 12.95
N LEU A 241 3.50 12.58 12.34
CA LEU A 241 3.29 14.02 12.16
C LEU A 241 2.79 14.74 13.44
N GLN A 242 2.48 14.04 14.52
CA GLN A 242 2.11 14.68 15.80
C GLN A 242 3.30 14.84 16.76
N GLN A 243 4.48 14.31 16.42
CA GLN A 243 5.67 14.40 17.25
C GLN A 243 6.21 15.84 17.33
N PRO A 244 6.95 16.22 18.40
CA PRO A 244 7.58 17.52 18.50
C PRO A 244 8.70 17.71 17.46
N GLU A 245 9.43 16.64 17.14
CA GLU A 245 10.56 16.63 16.19
C GLU A 245 10.32 15.58 15.08
N PRO A 246 10.77 15.86 13.85
CA PRO A 246 10.63 14.92 12.75
C PRO A 246 11.69 13.80 12.84
N GLU A 247 11.23 12.57 12.85
CA GLU A 247 12.08 11.37 12.82
C GLU A 247 11.53 10.35 11.82
N ASP A 248 12.40 9.48 11.29
CA ASP A 248 12.01 8.37 10.43
C ASP A 248 11.78 7.11 11.27
N PHE A 249 10.83 6.27 10.86
CA PHE A 249 10.43 5.09 11.61
C PHE A 249 10.19 3.88 10.71
N ASP A 250 10.69 2.72 11.13
CA ASP A 250 10.26 1.44 10.61
C ASP A 250 8.90 1.07 11.20
N ILE A 251 7.95 0.78 10.31
CA ILE A 251 6.60 0.37 10.68
C ILE A 251 6.38 -1.05 10.17
N ALA A 252 6.37 -1.99 11.10
CA ALA A 252 6.36 -3.42 10.87
C ALA A 252 5.63 -4.15 12.00
N THR A 253 5.15 -5.36 11.74
CA THR A 253 4.57 -6.21 12.78
C THR A 253 5.65 -6.89 13.62
N GLY A 254 6.80 -7.20 13.03
CA GLY A 254 7.87 -7.99 13.61
C GLY A 254 7.66 -9.50 13.44
N GLU A 255 6.72 -9.90 12.58
CA GLU A 255 6.43 -11.30 12.26
C GLU A 255 6.51 -11.52 10.75
N GLN A 256 7.08 -12.65 10.33
CA GLN A 256 7.21 -13.03 8.93
C GLN A 256 6.33 -14.23 8.59
N HIS A 257 5.76 -14.18 7.40
CA HIS A 257 5.00 -15.29 6.82
C HIS A 257 5.41 -15.50 5.36
N SER A 258 5.34 -16.74 4.87
CA SER A 258 5.58 -17.06 3.47
C SER A 258 4.30 -16.86 2.63
N VAL A 259 4.47 -16.67 1.32
CA VAL A 259 3.35 -16.69 0.36
C VAL A 259 2.59 -18.01 0.47
N ARG A 260 3.30 -19.12 0.65
CA ARG A 260 2.74 -20.47 0.87
C ARG A 260 1.83 -20.50 2.09
N GLU A 261 2.28 -19.95 3.22
CA GLU A 261 1.48 -19.88 4.45
C GLU A 261 0.23 -19.01 4.25
N PHE A 262 0.35 -17.85 3.56
CA PHE A 262 -0.79 -17.01 3.25
C PHE A 262 -1.86 -17.76 2.44
N VAL A 263 -1.46 -18.53 1.42
CA VAL A 263 -2.37 -19.40 0.64
C VAL A 263 -3.06 -20.42 1.54
N GLY A 264 -2.31 -21.10 2.41
CA GLY A 264 -2.87 -22.09 3.34
C GLY A 264 -3.91 -21.48 4.30
N ARG A 265 -3.59 -20.31 4.87
CA ARG A 265 -4.51 -19.57 5.76
C ARG A 265 -5.77 -19.11 5.02
N ALA A 266 -5.62 -18.56 3.80
CA ALA A 266 -6.74 -18.14 2.97
C ALA A 266 -7.63 -19.33 2.57
N GLY A 267 -7.03 -20.45 2.16
CA GLY A 267 -7.75 -21.68 1.86
C GLY A 267 -8.55 -22.22 3.05
N ALA A 268 -7.95 -22.21 4.24
CA ALA A 268 -8.61 -22.66 5.47
C ALA A 268 -9.86 -21.84 5.81
N GLN A 269 -9.87 -20.52 5.57
CA GLN A 269 -11.05 -19.66 5.75
C GLN A 269 -12.21 -20.05 4.81
N LEU A 270 -11.89 -20.67 3.66
CA LEU A 270 -12.86 -21.17 2.68
C LEU A 270 -13.18 -22.66 2.85
N GLY A 271 -12.69 -23.28 3.93
CA GLY A 271 -12.86 -24.68 4.19
C GLY A 271 -12.04 -25.63 3.27
N MET A 272 -11.07 -25.10 2.53
CA MET A 272 -10.10 -25.89 1.75
C MET A 272 -8.95 -26.36 2.65
N ASN A 273 -8.36 -27.51 2.33
CA ASN A 273 -7.15 -28.00 2.99
C ASN A 273 -6.06 -28.17 1.94
N ILE A 274 -5.12 -27.24 1.88
CA ILE A 274 -4.10 -27.17 0.85
C ILE A 274 -2.86 -28.01 1.27
N GLU A 275 -2.56 -29.01 0.46
CA GLU A 275 -1.34 -29.81 0.54
C GLU A 275 -0.44 -29.49 -0.65
N TRP A 276 0.84 -29.22 -0.39
CA TRP A 276 1.82 -28.91 -1.44
C TRP A 276 2.44 -30.18 -2.00
N ARG A 277 2.48 -30.30 -3.33
CA ARG A 277 3.03 -31.47 -4.06
C ARG A 277 3.93 -31.00 -5.18
N GLY A 278 5.02 -31.72 -5.43
CA GLY A 278 6.05 -31.33 -6.39
C GLY A 278 7.08 -30.38 -5.80
N ALA A 279 7.91 -29.77 -6.64
CA ALA A 279 8.93 -28.79 -6.26
C ALA A 279 9.23 -27.83 -7.42
N GLY A 280 9.68 -26.62 -7.10
CA GLY A 280 10.06 -25.61 -8.08
C GLY A 280 8.88 -25.21 -8.98
N SER A 281 9.08 -25.18 -10.31
CA SER A 281 8.04 -24.82 -11.27
C SER A 281 6.89 -25.83 -11.37
N ASP A 282 7.11 -27.08 -10.93
CA ASP A 282 6.09 -28.13 -10.98
C ASP A 282 5.29 -28.24 -9.68
N GLU A 283 5.57 -27.37 -8.71
CA GLU A 283 4.89 -27.38 -7.44
C GLU A 283 3.45 -26.93 -7.54
N GLN A 284 2.56 -27.62 -6.83
CA GLN A 284 1.11 -27.40 -6.85
C GLN A 284 0.54 -27.45 -5.44
N GLY A 285 -0.36 -26.53 -5.14
CA GLY A 285 -1.24 -26.59 -3.97
C GLY A 285 -2.51 -27.37 -4.33
N VAL A 286 -2.70 -28.52 -3.72
CA VAL A 286 -3.83 -29.41 -3.96
C VAL A 286 -4.80 -29.32 -2.80
N ASP A 287 -6.06 -29.02 -3.06
CA ASP A 287 -7.09 -29.14 -2.04
C ASP A 287 -7.40 -30.64 -1.80
N THR A 288 -7.06 -31.13 -0.62
CA THR A 288 -7.22 -32.56 -0.30
C THR A 288 -8.66 -33.02 -0.23
N LYS A 289 -9.63 -32.12 -0.07
CA LYS A 289 -11.06 -32.46 -0.06
C LYS A 289 -11.59 -32.77 -1.43
N THR A 290 -11.08 -32.08 -2.45
CA THR A 290 -11.54 -32.24 -3.83
C THR A 290 -10.56 -32.99 -4.72
N GLY A 291 -9.33 -33.15 -4.29
CA GLY A 291 -8.22 -33.72 -5.06
C GLY A 291 -7.73 -32.81 -6.20
N ARG A 292 -8.21 -31.55 -6.29
CA ARG A 292 -7.88 -30.63 -7.38
C ARG A 292 -6.68 -29.77 -7.04
N ALA A 293 -5.80 -29.56 -8.02
CA ALA A 293 -4.77 -28.54 -7.93
C ALA A 293 -5.42 -27.16 -8.10
N VAL A 294 -5.40 -26.38 -7.02
CA VAL A 294 -6.02 -25.02 -6.96
C VAL A 294 -4.98 -23.92 -7.02
N VAL A 295 -3.70 -24.23 -6.80
CA VAL A 295 -2.57 -23.31 -6.95
C VAL A 295 -1.48 -23.97 -7.77
N LYS A 296 -0.84 -23.21 -8.66
CA LYS A 296 0.34 -23.65 -9.43
C LYS A 296 1.39 -22.56 -9.47
N VAL A 297 2.66 -22.96 -9.51
CA VAL A 297 3.77 -22.05 -9.77
C VAL A 297 3.83 -21.74 -11.26
N ASP A 298 4.00 -20.48 -11.61
CA ASP A 298 4.22 -20.03 -12.99
C ASP A 298 5.45 -19.13 -13.05
N PRO A 299 6.49 -19.50 -13.81
CA PRO A 299 7.73 -18.72 -13.94
C PRO A 299 7.54 -17.27 -14.40
N ARG A 300 6.45 -16.95 -15.10
CA ARG A 300 6.13 -15.59 -15.54
C ARG A 300 5.95 -14.59 -14.39
N TYR A 301 5.64 -15.08 -13.18
CA TYR A 301 5.44 -14.25 -12.00
C TYR A 301 6.70 -14.11 -11.13
N PHE A 302 7.83 -14.66 -11.55
CA PHE A 302 9.12 -14.41 -10.88
C PHE A 302 9.64 -13.03 -11.29
N ARG A 303 10.18 -12.31 -10.33
CA ARG A 303 10.80 -11.01 -10.59
C ARG A 303 12.20 -11.20 -11.18
N PRO A 304 12.70 -10.26 -12.01
CA PRO A 304 14.10 -10.31 -12.49
C PRO A 304 15.12 -10.34 -11.35
N THR A 305 14.81 -9.70 -10.24
CA THR A 305 15.56 -9.76 -8.98
C THR A 305 14.61 -9.89 -7.81
N GLU A 306 14.77 -10.96 -7.05
CA GLU A 306 13.91 -11.22 -5.90
C GLU A 306 14.44 -10.58 -4.60
N VAL A 307 13.51 -10.29 -3.71
CA VAL A 307 13.74 -9.99 -2.30
C VAL A 307 13.25 -11.19 -1.51
N GLU A 308 14.16 -11.93 -0.92
CA GLU A 308 13.84 -13.21 -0.28
C GLU A 308 13.13 -13.02 1.07
N THR A 309 13.57 -12.04 1.85
CA THR A 309 13.11 -11.83 3.22
C THR A 309 13.01 -10.34 3.56
N LEU A 310 11.94 -9.97 4.23
CA LEU A 310 11.76 -8.65 4.87
C LEU A 310 11.13 -8.87 6.24
N LEU A 311 11.83 -8.46 7.30
CA LEU A 311 11.36 -8.52 8.69
C LEU A 311 11.76 -7.23 9.39
N GLY A 312 10.79 -6.43 9.84
CA GLY A 312 11.06 -5.12 10.42
C GLY A 312 11.19 -5.14 11.94
N ASP A 313 12.06 -4.27 12.45
CA ASP A 313 12.15 -3.94 13.88
C ASP A 313 11.46 -2.60 14.15
N SER A 314 10.20 -2.63 14.57
CA SER A 314 9.43 -1.44 14.92
C SER A 314 9.62 -0.96 16.38
N SER A 315 10.71 -1.36 17.05
CA SER A 315 10.96 -1.00 18.46
C SER A 315 10.99 0.51 18.68
N LYS A 316 11.54 1.28 17.75
CA LYS A 316 11.54 2.74 17.79
C LYS A 316 10.12 3.31 17.71
N ALA A 317 9.30 2.83 16.79
CA ALA A 317 7.90 3.24 16.68
C ALA A 317 7.10 2.89 17.95
N ARG A 318 7.34 1.71 18.54
CA ARG A 318 6.70 1.29 19.79
C ARG A 318 7.05 2.22 20.97
N THR A 319 8.33 2.60 21.07
CA THR A 319 8.82 3.41 22.23
C THR A 319 8.55 4.90 22.06
N ARG A 320 8.70 5.46 20.86
CA ARG A 320 8.60 6.90 20.59
C ARG A 320 7.19 7.34 20.23
N LEU A 321 6.46 6.54 19.45
CA LEU A 321 5.10 6.86 19.00
C LEU A 321 4.03 6.20 19.86
N GLY A 322 4.37 5.21 20.70
CA GLY A 322 3.40 4.35 21.37
C GLY A 322 2.60 3.47 20.38
N TRP A 323 3.11 3.34 19.15
CA TRP A 323 2.43 2.58 18.11
C TRP A 323 2.68 1.07 18.26
N ARG A 324 1.63 0.28 18.05
CA ARG A 324 1.70 -1.19 17.95
C ARG A 324 0.68 -1.66 16.90
N PRO A 325 0.97 -2.74 16.15
CA PRO A 325 -0.06 -3.38 15.35
C PRO A 325 -1.15 -3.94 16.27
N GLU A 326 -2.42 -3.73 15.91
CA GLU A 326 -3.59 -4.20 16.65
C GLU A 326 -4.28 -5.36 15.95
N ILE A 327 -4.10 -5.47 14.63
CA ILE A 327 -4.71 -6.50 13.79
C ILE A 327 -3.67 -7.57 13.49
N SER A 328 -3.93 -8.82 13.92
CA SER A 328 -3.05 -9.94 13.68
C SER A 328 -3.09 -10.42 12.23
N PHE A 329 -2.08 -11.20 11.82
CA PHE A 329 -2.04 -11.82 10.49
C PHE A 329 -3.28 -12.66 10.19
N ASP A 330 -3.75 -13.47 11.14
CA ASP A 330 -4.96 -14.29 10.95
C ASP A 330 -6.22 -13.42 10.79
N GLN A 331 -6.33 -12.33 11.53
CA GLN A 331 -7.44 -11.39 11.38
C GLN A 331 -7.42 -10.69 10.02
N LEU A 332 -6.23 -10.27 9.56
CA LEU A 332 -6.02 -9.69 8.25
C LEU A 332 -6.47 -10.63 7.13
N VAL A 333 -5.98 -11.89 7.13
CA VAL A 333 -6.34 -12.88 6.12
C VAL A 333 -7.85 -13.15 6.15
N LYS A 334 -8.43 -13.31 7.34
CA LYS A 334 -9.87 -13.53 7.50
C LYS A 334 -10.71 -12.38 6.91
N GLU A 335 -10.33 -11.13 7.20
CA GLU A 335 -11.04 -9.94 6.69
C GLU A 335 -10.96 -9.87 5.15
N MET A 336 -9.77 -10.07 4.58
CA MET A 336 -9.57 -10.04 3.13
C MET A 336 -10.34 -11.16 2.42
N VAL A 337 -10.32 -12.39 2.96
CA VAL A 337 -11.06 -13.52 2.38
C VAL A 337 -12.57 -13.31 2.47
N ALA A 338 -13.07 -12.75 3.58
CA ALA A 338 -14.50 -12.47 3.74
C ALA A 338 -15.00 -11.49 2.68
N GLU A 339 -14.29 -10.38 2.47
CA GLU A 339 -14.63 -9.38 1.46
C GLU A 339 -14.60 -9.97 0.04
N ASP A 340 -13.51 -10.67 -0.32
CA ASP A 340 -13.40 -11.27 -1.65
C ASP A 340 -14.40 -12.41 -1.88
N SER A 341 -14.84 -13.09 -0.83
CA SER A 341 -15.91 -14.09 -0.91
C SER A 341 -17.27 -13.48 -1.24
N GLU A 342 -17.59 -12.32 -0.65
CA GLU A 342 -18.81 -11.57 -0.97
C GLU A 342 -18.79 -11.11 -2.43
N ILE A 343 -17.66 -10.57 -2.89
CA ILE A 343 -17.47 -10.15 -4.28
C ILE A 343 -17.64 -11.36 -5.23
N ALA A 344 -16.97 -12.47 -4.95
CA ALA A 344 -17.04 -13.68 -5.76
C ALA A 344 -18.45 -14.28 -5.79
N ARG A 345 -19.16 -14.27 -4.66
CA ARG A 345 -20.55 -14.73 -4.56
C ARG A 345 -21.48 -13.87 -5.42
N ARG A 346 -21.34 -12.55 -5.37
CA ARG A 346 -22.06 -11.60 -6.23
C ARG A 346 -21.81 -11.92 -7.70
N ASP A 347 -20.55 -12.09 -8.10
CA ASP A 347 -20.18 -12.41 -9.48
C ASP A 347 -20.77 -13.74 -9.94
N ALA A 348 -20.80 -14.76 -9.08
CA ALA A 348 -21.41 -16.06 -9.37
C ALA A 348 -22.91 -15.96 -9.59
N VAL A 349 -23.62 -15.16 -8.81
CA VAL A 349 -25.06 -14.90 -9.00
C VAL A 349 -25.31 -14.19 -10.34
N ILE A 350 -24.56 -13.13 -10.62
CA ILE A 350 -24.68 -12.37 -11.88
C ILE A 350 -24.45 -13.29 -13.09
N ALA A 351 -23.41 -14.14 -13.02
CA ALA A 351 -23.10 -15.10 -14.08
C ALA A 351 -24.21 -16.15 -14.27
N ARG A 352 -24.79 -16.66 -13.17
CA ARG A 352 -25.88 -17.62 -13.19
C ARG A 352 -27.18 -17.06 -13.84
N GLU A 353 -27.46 -15.78 -13.58
CA GLU A 353 -28.59 -15.06 -14.17
C GLU A 353 -28.35 -14.63 -15.64
N GLY A 354 -27.21 -15.02 -16.23
CA GLY A 354 -26.90 -14.78 -17.65
C GLY A 354 -26.38 -13.38 -17.98
N PHE A 355 -26.10 -12.56 -16.97
CA PHE A 355 -25.49 -11.24 -17.17
C PHE A 355 -23.97 -11.34 -17.33
N LYS A 356 -23.39 -10.40 -18.09
CA LYS A 356 -21.92 -10.31 -18.24
C LYS A 356 -21.27 -9.86 -16.93
N THR A 357 -20.39 -10.68 -16.41
CA THR A 357 -19.44 -10.24 -15.37
C THR A 357 -18.16 -9.75 -16.02
N TYR A 358 -17.55 -8.71 -15.45
CA TYR A 358 -16.21 -8.31 -15.86
C TYR A 358 -15.22 -9.36 -15.33
N LYS A 359 -14.61 -10.09 -16.25
CA LYS A 359 -13.47 -10.96 -15.93
C LYS A 359 -12.22 -10.10 -16.01
N TYR A 360 -11.90 -9.43 -14.91
CA TYR A 360 -10.61 -8.77 -14.81
C TYR A 360 -9.53 -9.85 -14.87
N LYS A 361 -8.83 -9.88 -15.98
CA LYS A 361 -7.58 -10.62 -16.12
C LYS A 361 -6.45 -9.66 -15.78
N GLU A 362 -5.35 -10.22 -15.31
CA GLU A 362 -4.13 -9.44 -15.07
C GLU A 362 -3.70 -8.66 -16.30
#